data_5b27c4a4879970865cbcc080413711ca
#
_entry.id   5b27c4a4879970865cbcc080413711ca
#
_cell.length_a   1.000
_cell.length_b   1.000
_cell.length_c   1.000
_cell.angle_alpha   90.00
_cell.angle_beta   90.00
_cell.angle_gamma   90.00
#
_symmetry.space_group_name_H-M   'P 1'
#
loop_
_entity.id
_entity.type
_entity.pdbx_description
1 polymer ?
#
loop_
_entity_poly.entity_id
_entity_poly.type
_entity_poly.pdbx_seq_one_letter_code
_entity_poly.pdbx_strand_id
1 'polypeptide(L)'
;MNYKDKNLVKRILDISYKNKLSHLGSYFSCLDIIDNIFNKKKEDDIFILSCGHAALALYCVIEKYHEINAEYLFNKHGGHPHLDENNKIYCSTGSLGMGITVAIGRAIVNTDKKVYCLISDGETAEGSIWEALRFIKEKNIQNIEIHCSCNGYAAYDNVDIEYLKLRLVSFLPTIKFHLTDGDFFPFLKKLNAHYHIMSENDYKIANQILT
;
A
#
# COMPACT_ATOMS: atom_id res chain seq x y z
N MET A 1 -18.00 -5.17 -7.87
CA MET A 1 -16.85 -4.38 -7.37
C MET A 1 -17.34 -3.04 -6.90
N ASN A 2 -17.10 -2.68 -5.65
CA ASN A 2 -17.44 -1.36 -5.11
C ASN A 2 -16.15 -0.62 -4.76
N TYR A 3 -15.42 -0.16 -5.77
CA TYR A 3 -14.40 0.85 -5.51
C TYR A 3 -15.06 2.13 -5.05
N LYS A 4 -14.52 2.72 -3.98
CA LYS A 4 -15.05 3.97 -3.44
C LYS A 4 -14.78 5.14 -4.38
N ASP A 5 -13.67 5.12 -5.11
CA ASP A 5 -13.29 6.16 -6.07
C ASP A 5 -12.89 5.57 -7.42
N LYS A 6 -13.85 5.56 -8.37
CA LYS A 6 -13.62 5.10 -9.74
C LYS A 6 -12.55 5.92 -10.50
N ASN A 7 -12.37 7.19 -10.15
CA ASN A 7 -11.38 8.05 -10.81
C ASN A 7 -9.96 7.62 -10.45
N LEU A 8 -9.71 7.28 -9.17
CA LEU A 8 -8.42 6.74 -8.75
C LEU A 8 -8.10 5.41 -9.43
N VAL A 9 -9.10 4.51 -9.50
CA VAL A 9 -8.94 3.23 -10.21
C VAL A 9 -8.61 3.46 -11.68
N LYS A 10 -9.34 4.36 -12.35
CA LYS A 10 -9.09 4.73 -13.75
C LYS A 10 -7.67 5.27 -13.94
N ARG A 11 -7.23 6.14 -13.03
CA ARG A 11 -5.88 6.72 -13.10
C ARG A 11 -4.78 5.67 -12.98
N ILE A 12 -4.93 4.69 -12.08
CA ILE A 12 -4.01 3.53 -11.98
C ILE A 12 -3.99 2.73 -13.28
N LEU A 13 -5.16 2.42 -13.85
CA LEU A 13 -5.26 1.67 -15.10
C LEU A 13 -4.56 2.39 -16.26
N ASP A 14 -4.78 3.69 -16.41
CA ASP A 14 -4.21 4.49 -17.49
C ASP A 14 -2.67 4.52 -17.43
N ILE A 15 -2.11 4.79 -16.25
CA ILE A 15 -0.66 4.83 -16.06
C ILE A 15 -0.07 3.42 -16.22
N SER A 16 -0.72 2.40 -15.65
CA SER A 16 -0.24 1.01 -15.73
C SER A 16 -0.26 0.48 -17.15
N TYR A 17 -1.31 0.74 -17.93
CA TYR A 17 -1.40 0.32 -19.32
C TYR A 17 -0.35 1.00 -20.19
N LYS A 18 -0.22 2.33 -20.07
CA LYS A 18 0.75 3.14 -20.82
C LYS A 18 2.19 2.67 -20.58
N ASN A 19 2.53 2.33 -19.34
CA ASN A 19 3.89 1.98 -18.93
C ASN A 19 4.12 0.46 -18.80
N LYS A 20 3.16 -0.38 -19.19
CA LYS A 20 3.23 -1.85 -19.12
C LYS A 20 3.63 -2.37 -17.74
N LEU A 21 2.96 -1.87 -16.70
CA LEU A 21 3.26 -2.20 -15.32
C LEU A 21 2.61 -3.50 -14.89
N SER A 22 3.32 -4.24 -14.06
CA SER A 22 2.80 -5.33 -13.22
C SER A 22 2.33 -4.83 -11.86
N HIS A 23 2.09 -5.72 -10.89
CA HIS A 23 1.68 -5.41 -9.52
C HIS A 23 0.27 -4.79 -9.36
N LEU A 24 -0.57 -4.90 -10.39
CA LEU A 24 -1.93 -4.34 -10.38
C LEU A 24 -2.75 -4.79 -9.16
N GLY A 25 -2.63 -6.07 -8.77
CA GLY A 25 -3.29 -6.59 -7.57
C GLY A 25 -2.91 -5.83 -6.30
N SER A 26 -1.62 -5.50 -6.15
CA SER A 26 -1.12 -4.72 -5.01
C SER A 26 -1.60 -3.27 -5.04
N TYR A 27 -1.66 -2.65 -6.22
CA TYR A 27 -2.19 -1.29 -6.34
C TYR A 27 -3.64 -1.22 -5.86
N PHE A 28 -4.48 -2.13 -6.34
CA PHE A 28 -5.92 -2.12 -6.00
C PHE A 28 -6.19 -2.56 -4.56
N SER A 29 -5.43 -3.51 -4.00
CA SER A 29 -5.60 -3.89 -2.59
C SER A 29 -5.20 -2.79 -1.62
N CYS A 30 -4.25 -1.92 -2.01
CA CYS A 30 -3.79 -0.81 -1.16
C CYS A 30 -4.56 0.50 -1.38
N LEU A 31 -5.20 0.71 -2.54
CA LEU A 31 -5.74 1.99 -2.96
C LEU A 31 -6.73 2.59 -1.96
N ASP A 32 -7.79 1.87 -1.62
CA ASP A 32 -8.82 2.34 -0.70
C ASP A 32 -8.29 2.56 0.72
N ILE A 33 -7.26 1.81 1.11
CA ILE A 33 -6.61 1.95 2.42
C ILE A 33 -5.86 3.28 2.47
N ILE A 34 -5.05 3.55 1.44
CA ILE A 34 -4.26 4.79 1.34
C ILE A 34 -5.20 5.98 1.25
N ASP A 35 -6.23 5.94 0.39
CA ASP A 35 -7.23 6.99 0.23
C ASP A 35 -7.94 7.31 1.55
N ASN A 36 -8.38 6.28 2.28
CA ASN A 36 -9.02 6.45 3.60
C ASN A 36 -8.08 7.06 4.65
N ILE A 37 -6.78 6.72 4.63
CA ILE A 37 -5.80 7.32 5.54
C ILE A 37 -5.60 8.78 5.19
N PHE A 38 -5.39 9.12 3.90
CA PHE A 38 -5.20 10.50 3.46
C PHE A 38 -6.41 11.39 3.74
N ASN A 39 -7.62 10.85 3.64
CA ASN A 39 -8.85 11.57 3.99
C ASN A 39 -8.98 11.87 5.49
N LYS A 40 -8.27 11.16 6.38
CA LYS A 40 -8.38 11.30 7.84
C LYS A 40 -7.17 11.93 8.49
N LYS A 41 -5.99 11.75 7.90
CA LYS A 41 -4.74 12.27 8.47
C LYS A 41 -4.72 13.79 8.44
N LYS A 42 -4.06 14.40 9.42
CA LYS A 42 -3.74 15.82 9.37
C LYS A 42 -2.66 16.10 8.33
N GLU A 43 -2.52 17.35 7.91
CA GLU A 43 -1.52 17.74 6.90
C GLU A 43 -0.10 17.35 7.29
N ASP A 44 0.26 17.54 8.55
CA ASP A 44 1.61 17.26 9.08
C ASP A 44 1.83 15.80 9.50
N ASP A 45 0.77 14.96 9.48
CA ASP A 45 0.91 13.54 9.78
C ASP A 45 1.68 12.83 8.66
N ILE A 46 2.45 11.82 9.04
CA ILE A 46 3.35 11.10 8.15
C ILE A 46 2.69 9.79 7.69
N PHE A 47 2.72 9.53 6.38
CA PHE A 47 2.33 8.24 5.82
C PHE A 47 3.54 7.53 5.21
N ILE A 48 3.71 6.24 5.54
CA ILE A 48 4.76 5.39 4.97
C ILE A 48 4.12 4.15 4.34
N LEU A 49 4.37 3.98 3.05
CA LEU A 49 4.04 2.77 2.30
C LEU A 49 5.21 1.78 2.43
N SER A 50 5.11 0.79 3.34
CA SER A 50 6.16 -0.21 3.55
C SER A 50 6.23 -1.17 2.37
N CYS A 51 5.09 -1.65 1.85
CA CYS A 51 4.98 -2.45 0.65
C CYS A 51 5.20 -1.60 -0.62
N GLY A 52 6.46 -1.19 -0.85
CA GLY A 52 6.82 -0.20 -1.88
C GLY A 52 6.39 -0.54 -3.30
N HIS A 53 6.17 -1.81 -3.62
CA HIS A 53 5.64 -2.25 -4.91
C HIS A 53 4.19 -1.78 -5.18
N ALA A 54 3.49 -1.25 -4.19
CA ALA A 54 2.19 -0.58 -4.36
C ALA A 54 2.31 0.94 -4.62
N ALA A 55 3.49 1.43 -5.00
CA ALA A 55 3.80 2.85 -5.16
C ALA A 55 2.82 3.63 -6.04
N LEU A 56 2.34 3.06 -7.15
CA LEU A 56 1.43 3.77 -8.05
C LEU A 56 0.11 4.13 -7.36
N ALA A 57 -0.40 3.28 -6.45
CA ALA A 57 -1.58 3.62 -5.66
C ALA A 57 -1.31 4.85 -4.77
N LEU A 58 -0.12 4.92 -4.14
CA LEU A 58 0.29 6.09 -3.36
C LEU A 58 0.39 7.34 -4.24
N TYR A 59 1.00 7.26 -5.43
CA TYR A 59 1.15 8.41 -6.32
C TYR A 59 -0.20 8.96 -6.78
N CYS A 60 -1.15 8.09 -7.11
CA CYS A 60 -2.51 8.52 -7.49
C CYS A 60 -3.26 9.18 -6.33
N VAL A 61 -3.06 8.70 -5.09
CA VAL A 61 -3.64 9.34 -3.91
C VAL A 61 -2.96 10.68 -3.59
N ILE A 62 -1.64 10.78 -3.74
CA ILE A 62 -0.92 12.06 -3.62
C ILE A 62 -1.45 13.07 -4.65
N GLU A 63 -1.67 12.66 -5.90
CA GLU A 63 -2.28 13.51 -6.94
C GLU A 63 -3.64 14.06 -6.50
N LYS A 64 -4.49 13.20 -5.92
CA LYS A 64 -5.83 13.58 -5.45
C LYS A 64 -5.82 14.63 -4.33
N TYR A 65 -4.91 14.49 -3.36
CA TYR A 65 -4.94 15.31 -2.14
C TYR A 65 -3.96 16.48 -2.16
N HIS A 66 -2.93 16.45 -3.01
CA HIS A 66 -1.86 17.46 -3.03
C HIS A 66 -1.60 18.03 -4.43
N GLU A 67 -2.40 17.64 -5.45
CA GLU A 67 -2.29 18.11 -6.84
C GLU A 67 -0.91 17.85 -7.50
N ILE A 68 -0.14 16.88 -6.95
CA ILE A 68 1.15 16.45 -7.49
C ILE A 68 0.90 15.30 -8.48
N ASN A 69 1.16 15.53 -9.77
CA ASN A 69 0.81 14.60 -10.83
C ASN A 69 1.41 13.19 -10.63
N ALA A 70 0.57 12.14 -10.63
CA ALA A 70 0.97 10.76 -10.36
C ALA A 70 1.93 10.21 -11.41
N GLU A 71 1.77 10.58 -12.69
CA GLU A 71 2.67 10.14 -13.76
C GLU A 71 4.04 10.80 -13.64
N TYR A 72 4.09 12.07 -13.20
CA TYR A 72 5.36 12.73 -12.86
C TYR A 72 6.07 11.98 -11.72
N LEU A 73 5.35 11.62 -10.64
CA LEU A 73 5.92 10.86 -9.54
C LEU A 73 6.42 9.48 -10.01
N PHE A 74 5.64 8.80 -10.84
CA PHE A 74 6.04 7.52 -11.40
C PHE A 74 7.30 7.65 -12.27
N ASN A 75 7.39 8.67 -13.14
CA ASN A 75 8.56 8.89 -13.98
C ASN A 75 9.81 9.24 -13.15
N LYS A 76 9.62 9.93 -12.01
CA LYS A 76 10.72 10.32 -11.11
C LYS A 76 11.23 9.16 -10.25
N HIS A 77 10.32 8.32 -9.72
CA HIS A 77 10.63 7.32 -8.71
C HIS A 77 10.54 5.87 -9.21
N GLY A 78 9.82 5.64 -10.30
CA GLY A 78 9.56 4.28 -10.80
C GLY A 78 8.50 3.54 -9.98
N GLY A 79 8.56 2.20 -10.04
CA GLY A 79 7.61 1.31 -9.36
C GLY A 79 7.80 1.17 -7.85
N HIS A 80 8.84 1.79 -7.28
CA HIS A 80 9.12 1.82 -5.84
C HIS A 80 9.45 3.25 -5.43
N PRO A 81 8.86 3.79 -4.34
CA PRO A 81 9.07 5.18 -3.98
C PRO A 81 10.47 5.41 -3.39
N HIS A 82 11.07 6.53 -3.74
CA HIS A 82 12.26 7.06 -3.09
C HIS A 82 11.87 8.22 -2.17
N LEU A 83 12.62 8.42 -1.08
CA LEU A 83 12.40 9.52 -0.14
C LEU A 83 12.36 10.86 -0.87
N ASP A 84 11.23 11.58 -0.74
CA ASP A 84 10.97 12.85 -1.39
C ASP A 84 9.89 13.61 -0.60
N GLU A 85 10.29 14.21 0.51
CA GLU A 85 9.35 14.86 1.43
C GLU A 85 8.60 16.04 0.78
N ASN A 86 9.22 16.71 -0.20
CA ASN A 86 8.58 17.78 -0.97
C ASN A 86 7.37 17.25 -1.75
N ASN A 87 7.41 15.99 -2.16
CA ASN A 87 6.32 15.30 -2.85
C ASN A 87 5.56 14.33 -1.92
N LYS A 88 5.60 14.53 -0.59
CA LYS A 88 4.85 13.74 0.41
C LYS A 88 5.24 12.25 0.48
N ILE A 89 6.46 11.91 0.06
CA ILE A 89 7.03 10.57 0.16
C ILE A 89 8.08 10.54 1.27
N TYR A 90 7.77 9.93 2.39
CA TYR A 90 8.56 10.01 3.61
C TYR A 90 9.54 8.85 3.84
N CYS A 91 9.61 7.91 2.90
CA CYS A 91 10.52 6.76 2.97
C CYS A 91 10.82 6.19 1.58
N SER A 92 12.08 5.81 1.32
CA SER A 92 12.41 4.92 0.22
C SER A 92 12.03 3.50 0.62
N THR A 93 11.21 2.81 -0.17
CA THR A 93 10.77 1.44 0.11
C THR A 93 10.86 0.57 -1.14
N GLY A 94 10.76 -0.76 -0.94
CA GLY A 94 10.93 -1.77 -1.98
C GLY A 94 11.59 -3.03 -1.42
N SER A 95 12.52 -2.88 -0.45
CA SER A 95 12.95 -3.98 0.40
C SER A 95 11.86 -4.23 1.44
N LEU A 96 11.18 -5.37 1.33
CA LEU A 96 10.06 -5.72 2.20
C LEU A 96 10.47 -5.76 3.67
N GLY A 97 9.58 -5.37 4.57
CA GLY A 97 9.81 -5.33 6.01
C GLY A 97 10.64 -4.16 6.51
N MET A 98 11.18 -3.30 5.63
CA MET A 98 12.04 -2.18 6.05
C MET A 98 11.26 -0.89 6.31
N GLY A 99 10.17 -0.64 5.59
CA GLY A 99 9.40 0.60 5.74
C GLY A 99 8.81 0.79 7.14
N ILE A 100 8.38 -0.29 7.78
CA ILE A 100 7.84 -0.25 9.15
C ILE A 100 8.89 0.20 10.17
N THR A 101 10.17 -0.16 10.00
CA THR A 101 11.25 0.27 10.91
C THR A 101 11.51 1.76 10.78
N VAL A 102 11.45 2.31 9.55
CA VAL A 102 11.51 3.75 9.31
C VAL A 102 10.31 4.46 9.94
N ALA A 103 9.10 3.90 9.83
CA ALA A 103 7.90 4.44 10.46
C ALA A 103 8.06 4.55 11.98
N ILE A 104 8.65 3.56 12.64
CA ILE A 104 8.98 3.58 14.07
C ILE A 104 9.94 4.74 14.37
N GLY A 105 11.03 4.87 13.63
CA GLY A 105 11.99 5.95 13.82
C GLY A 105 11.34 7.33 13.68
N ARG A 106 10.48 7.50 12.66
CA ARG A 106 9.70 8.73 12.46
C ARG A 106 8.75 9.01 13.64
N ALA A 107 8.07 7.99 14.18
CA ALA A 107 7.17 8.14 15.32
C ALA A 107 7.91 8.56 16.59
N ILE A 108 9.09 8.02 16.83
CA ILE A 108 9.90 8.33 18.01
C ILE A 108 10.36 9.79 18.00
N VAL A 109 10.77 10.32 16.84
CA VAL A 109 11.32 11.68 16.74
C VAL A 109 10.27 12.76 16.50
N ASN A 110 9.04 12.39 16.07
CA ASN A 110 7.94 13.32 15.81
C ASN A 110 6.76 13.01 16.73
N THR A 111 6.91 13.24 18.03
CA THR A 111 5.91 12.87 19.05
C THR A 111 4.61 13.66 18.96
N ASP A 112 4.61 14.79 18.29
CA ASP A 112 3.48 15.68 18.01
C ASP A 112 2.68 15.29 16.76
N LYS A 113 3.22 14.39 15.92
CA LYS A 113 2.62 13.92 14.68
C LYS A 113 2.20 12.47 14.79
N LYS A 114 1.17 12.09 14.03
CA LYS A 114 0.81 10.70 13.86
C LYS A 114 1.52 10.11 12.66
N VAL A 115 2.02 8.90 12.82
CA VAL A 115 2.66 8.14 11.75
C VAL A 115 1.76 6.98 11.36
N TYR A 116 1.37 6.91 10.09
CA TYR A 116 0.63 5.79 9.51
C TYR A 116 1.59 4.95 8.67
N CYS A 117 1.55 3.64 8.86
CA CYS A 117 2.35 2.72 8.07
C CYS A 117 1.47 1.62 7.47
N LEU A 118 1.53 1.45 6.15
CA LEU A 118 0.84 0.39 5.44
C LEU A 118 1.83 -0.70 5.07
N ILE A 119 1.62 -1.89 5.64
CA ILE A 119 2.29 -3.14 5.28
C ILE A 119 1.35 -4.03 4.46
N SER A 120 1.86 -5.07 3.80
CA SER A 120 1.06 -6.12 3.16
C SER A 120 1.17 -7.44 3.92
N ASP A 121 0.22 -8.34 3.69
CA ASP A 121 0.26 -9.71 4.20
C ASP A 121 1.48 -10.48 3.69
N GLY A 122 1.84 -10.35 2.42
CA GLY A 122 3.05 -10.94 1.85
C GLY A 122 4.34 -10.43 2.49
N GLU A 123 4.37 -9.16 2.93
CA GLU A 123 5.51 -8.55 3.62
C GLU A 123 5.75 -9.17 5.01
N THR A 124 4.74 -9.82 5.59
CA THR A 124 4.88 -10.49 6.89
C THR A 124 5.75 -11.75 6.86
N ALA A 125 6.22 -12.18 5.68
CA ALA A 125 7.28 -13.19 5.56
C ALA A 125 8.62 -12.70 6.12
N GLU A 126 8.82 -11.37 6.20
CA GLU A 126 10.04 -10.77 6.70
C GLU A 126 10.06 -10.73 8.26
N GLY A 127 11.17 -11.20 8.84
CA GLY A 127 11.37 -11.20 10.29
C GLY A 127 11.29 -9.80 10.91
N SER A 128 11.76 -8.78 10.18
CA SER A 128 11.75 -7.37 10.60
C SER A 128 10.34 -6.82 10.89
N ILE A 129 9.29 -7.34 10.25
CA ILE A 129 7.90 -6.98 10.59
C ILE A 129 7.59 -7.38 12.05
N TRP A 130 7.89 -8.60 12.44
CA TRP A 130 7.61 -9.13 13.78
C TRP A 130 8.42 -8.42 14.85
N GLU A 131 9.70 -8.17 14.57
CA GLU A 131 10.57 -7.38 15.46
C GLU A 131 10.03 -5.96 15.65
N ALA A 132 9.58 -5.31 14.57
CA ALA A 132 9.01 -3.97 14.61
C ALA A 132 7.72 -3.92 15.43
N LEU A 133 6.78 -4.84 15.21
CA LEU A 133 5.52 -4.91 15.96
C LEU A 133 5.77 -5.14 17.45
N ARG A 134 6.67 -6.06 17.80
CA ARG A 134 7.11 -6.28 19.18
C ARG A 134 7.67 -4.99 19.78
N PHE A 135 8.55 -4.30 19.06
CA PHE A 135 9.19 -3.07 19.53
C PHE A 135 8.17 -1.96 19.80
N ILE A 136 7.20 -1.74 18.87
CA ILE A 136 6.12 -0.77 19.07
C ILE A 136 5.38 -1.06 20.36
N LYS A 137 5.01 -2.32 20.61
CA LYS A 137 4.28 -2.74 21.81
C LYS A 137 5.09 -2.56 23.07
N GLU A 138 6.34 -3.04 23.11
CA GLU A 138 7.21 -2.99 24.30
C GLU A 138 7.62 -1.56 24.66
N LYS A 139 7.84 -0.69 23.67
CA LYS A 139 8.20 0.71 23.88
C LYS A 139 6.99 1.63 24.01
N ASN A 140 5.77 1.07 23.94
CA ASN A 140 4.52 1.81 24.09
C ASN A 140 4.43 3.04 23.18
N ILE A 141 4.79 2.88 21.89
CA ILE A 141 4.76 3.98 20.90
C ILE A 141 3.31 4.23 20.51
N GLN A 142 2.72 5.36 20.95
CA GLN A 142 1.29 5.64 20.82
C GLN A 142 0.90 6.41 19.56
N ASN A 143 1.84 7.12 18.97
CA ASN A 143 1.60 7.97 17.80
C ASN A 143 1.85 7.24 16.46
N ILE A 144 1.90 5.91 16.46
CA ILE A 144 2.00 5.08 15.25
C ILE A 144 0.74 4.25 15.05
N GLU A 145 0.30 4.13 13.81
CA GLU A 145 -0.84 3.29 13.42
C GLU A 145 -0.42 2.37 12.28
N ILE A 146 -0.44 1.06 12.51
CA ILE A 146 -0.07 0.06 11.52
C ILE A 146 -1.33 -0.48 10.85
N HIS A 147 -1.36 -0.42 9.52
CA HIS A 147 -2.37 -1.01 8.66
C HIS A 147 -1.76 -2.18 7.90
N CYS A 148 -2.50 -3.29 7.79
CA CYS A 148 -2.11 -4.45 7.01
C CYS A 148 -3.11 -4.66 5.86
N SER A 149 -2.65 -4.57 4.63
CA SER A 149 -3.41 -4.96 3.44
C SER A 149 -3.36 -6.48 3.31
N CYS A 150 -4.51 -7.13 3.35
CA CYS A 150 -4.64 -8.57 3.36
C CYS A 150 -5.47 -9.02 2.14
N ASN A 151 -4.79 -9.46 1.09
CA ASN A 151 -5.42 -10.01 -0.11
C ASN A 151 -5.26 -11.53 -0.22
N GLY A 152 -4.53 -12.18 0.70
CA GLY A 152 -4.31 -13.62 0.74
C GLY A 152 -3.18 -14.11 -0.15
N TYR A 153 -2.38 -13.21 -0.74
CA TYR A 153 -1.32 -13.59 -1.68
C TYR A 153 -0.01 -12.86 -1.37
N ALA A 154 1.06 -13.64 -1.21
CA ALA A 154 2.42 -13.16 -1.37
C ALA A 154 2.86 -13.27 -2.84
N ALA A 155 4.05 -12.79 -3.19
CA ALA A 155 4.55 -12.88 -4.57
C ALA A 155 4.73 -14.32 -5.08
N TYR A 156 4.88 -15.28 -4.20
CA TYR A 156 5.24 -16.67 -4.50
C TYR A 156 4.32 -17.74 -3.87
N ASP A 157 3.42 -17.35 -2.95
CA ASP A 157 2.54 -18.30 -2.26
C ASP A 157 1.28 -17.63 -1.72
N ASN A 158 0.31 -18.45 -1.29
CA ASN A 158 -0.87 -17.99 -0.59
C ASN A 158 -0.55 -17.68 0.88
N VAL A 159 -1.29 -16.73 1.44
CA VAL A 159 -1.21 -16.37 2.86
C VAL A 159 -2.49 -16.79 3.57
N ASP A 160 -2.37 -17.60 4.60
CA ASP A 160 -3.48 -17.91 5.51
C ASP A 160 -3.78 -16.68 6.38
N ILE A 161 -4.77 -15.90 5.95
CA ILE A 161 -5.13 -14.63 6.58
C ILE A 161 -5.65 -14.81 8.00
N GLU A 162 -6.43 -15.86 8.28
CA GLU A 162 -6.98 -16.04 9.62
C GLU A 162 -5.86 -16.40 10.62
N TYR A 163 -4.94 -17.27 10.22
CA TYR A 163 -3.76 -17.57 11.05
C TYR A 163 -2.83 -16.34 11.17
N LEU A 164 -2.63 -15.58 10.10
CA LEU A 164 -1.84 -14.36 10.12
C LEU A 164 -2.41 -13.32 11.09
N LYS A 165 -3.71 -13.09 11.09
CA LYS A 165 -4.38 -12.16 12.03
C LYS A 165 -4.12 -12.54 13.48
N LEU A 166 -4.29 -13.81 13.85
CA LEU A 166 -4.04 -14.29 15.22
C LEU A 166 -2.61 -13.95 15.65
N ARG A 167 -1.64 -14.20 14.79
CA ARG A 167 -0.23 -13.90 15.06
C ARG A 167 0.02 -12.41 15.22
N LEU A 168 -0.42 -11.58 14.24
CA LEU A 168 -0.19 -10.14 14.26
C LEU A 168 -0.82 -9.46 15.48
N VAL A 169 -2.05 -9.85 15.85
CA VAL A 169 -2.72 -9.32 17.05
C VAL A 169 -1.98 -9.69 18.32
N SER A 170 -1.35 -10.89 18.40
CA SER A 170 -0.55 -11.28 19.55
C SER A 170 0.69 -10.38 19.74
N PHE A 171 1.26 -9.87 18.66
CA PHE A 171 2.39 -8.94 18.71
C PHE A 171 1.95 -7.49 18.94
N LEU A 172 0.94 -7.02 18.20
CA LEU A 172 0.42 -5.65 18.30
C LEU A 172 -1.12 -5.65 18.22
N PRO A 173 -1.84 -5.64 19.35
CA PRO A 173 -3.30 -5.70 19.36
C PRO A 173 -4.02 -4.56 18.65
N THR A 174 -3.34 -3.43 18.42
CA THR A 174 -3.89 -2.22 17.77
C THR A 174 -3.74 -2.21 16.24
N ILE A 175 -3.14 -3.26 15.65
CA ILE A 175 -2.97 -3.37 14.19
C ILE A 175 -4.32 -3.40 13.48
N LYS A 176 -4.45 -2.70 12.36
CA LYS A 176 -5.68 -2.64 11.56
C LYS A 176 -5.58 -3.53 10.33
N PHE A 177 -6.57 -4.39 10.13
CA PHE A 177 -6.65 -5.28 8.99
C PHE A 177 -7.61 -4.75 7.94
N HIS A 178 -7.20 -4.86 6.67
CA HIS A 178 -8.00 -4.50 5.51
C HIS A 178 -8.05 -5.70 4.57
N LEU A 179 -9.20 -6.37 4.58
CA LEU A 179 -9.41 -7.57 3.77
C LEU A 179 -9.89 -7.18 2.38
N THR A 180 -9.31 -7.80 1.36
CA THR A 180 -9.77 -7.74 -0.02
C THR A 180 -9.84 -9.16 -0.58
N ASP A 181 -10.82 -9.40 -1.46
CA ASP A 181 -10.97 -10.70 -2.12
C ASP A 181 -9.95 -10.96 -3.24
N GLY A 182 -9.20 -9.93 -3.64
CA GLY A 182 -8.19 -10.02 -4.70
C GLY A 182 -8.74 -10.09 -6.13
N ASP A 183 -10.05 -10.22 -6.30
CA ASP A 183 -10.71 -10.32 -7.61
C ASP A 183 -11.15 -8.93 -8.11
N PHE A 184 -10.17 -8.12 -8.53
CA PHE A 184 -10.40 -6.73 -8.94
C PHE A 184 -10.97 -6.60 -10.35
N PHE A 185 -10.48 -7.39 -11.29
CA PHE A 185 -10.93 -7.43 -12.68
C PHE A 185 -10.88 -8.89 -13.18
N PRO A 186 -11.67 -9.25 -14.23
CA PRO A 186 -11.72 -10.63 -14.72
C PRO A 186 -10.36 -11.23 -15.11
N PHE A 187 -9.41 -10.36 -15.48
CA PHE A 187 -8.05 -10.75 -15.86
C PHE A 187 -7.04 -10.72 -14.71
N LEU A 188 -7.42 -10.17 -13.53
CA LEU A 188 -6.57 -10.13 -12.33
C LEU A 188 -7.09 -11.15 -11.32
N LYS A 189 -6.51 -12.35 -11.34
CA LYS A 189 -6.93 -13.42 -10.43
C LYS A 189 -5.76 -14.02 -9.70
N LYS A 190 -5.92 -14.18 -8.40
CA LYS A 190 -4.99 -14.90 -7.51
C LYS A 190 -3.54 -14.36 -7.65
N LEU A 191 -2.57 -15.24 -7.56
CA LEU A 191 -1.15 -14.91 -7.72
C LEU A 191 -0.80 -14.23 -9.05
N ASN A 192 -1.55 -14.53 -10.12
CA ASN A 192 -1.30 -13.92 -11.43
C ASN A 192 -1.51 -12.40 -11.41
N ALA A 193 -2.33 -11.86 -10.52
CA ALA A 193 -2.54 -10.42 -10.39
C ALA A 193 -1.26 -9.64 -10.05
N HIS A 194 -0.27 -10.31 -9.45
CA HIS A 194 1.03 -9.72 -9.14
C HIS A 194 1.89 -9.49 -10.37
N TYR A 195 1.86 -10.42 -11.33
CA TYR A 195 2.74 -10.40 -12.51
C TYR A 195 2.06 -9.97 -13.80
N HIS A 196 0.73 -9.85 -13.79
CA HIS A 196 -0.05 -9.55 -14.97
C HIS A 196 0.26 -8.15 -15.51
N ILE A 197 0.53 -8.09 -16.82
CA ILE A 197 0.65 -6.83 -17.58
C ILE A 197 -0.56 -6.75 -18.51
N MET A 198 -1.31 -5.65 -18.42
CA MET A 198 -2.54 -5.48 -19.19
C MET A 198 -2.27 -5.48 -20.69
N SER A 199 -3.04 -6.32 -21.42
CA SER A 199 -3.23 -6.20 -22.84
C SER A 199 -4.19 -5.05 -23.21
N GLU A 200 -4.27 -4.70 -24.48
CA GLU A 200 -5.26 -3.73 -24.97
C GLU A 200 -6.70 -4.20 -24.68
N ASN A 201 -6.95 -5.49 -24.76
CA ASN A 201 -8.27 -6.07 -24.46
C ASN A 201 -8.60 -5.94 -22.96
N ASP A 202 -7.64 -6.22 -22.08
CA ASP A 202 -7.82 -6.05 -20.62
C ASP A 202 -8.15 -4.60 -20.27
N TYR A 203 -7.44 -3.66 -20.88
CA TYR A 203 -7.68 -2.24 -20.65
C TYR A 203 -9.07 -1.80 -21.13
N LYS A 204 -9.55 -2.32 -22.28
CA LYS A 204 -10.91 -2.09 -22.79
C LYS A 204 -11.96 -2.65 -21.82
N ILE A 205 -11.78 -3.90 -21.36
CA ILE A 205 -12.67 -4.55 -20.38
C ILE A 205 -12.74 -3.74 -19.08
N ALA A 206 -11.58 -3.33 -18.55
CA ALA A 206 -11.53 -2.55 -17.32
C ALA A 206 -12.28 -1.21 -17.45
N ASN A 207 -12.13 -0.51 -18.58
CA ASN A 207 -12.84 0.75 -18.83
C ASN A 207 -14.36 0.54 -18.91
N GLN A 208 -14.82 -0.56 -19.55
CA GLN A 208 -16.25 -0.89 -19.61
C GLN A 208 -16.86 -1.17 -18.23
N ILE A 209 -16.09 -1.77 -17.31
CA ILE A 209 -16.54 -2.05 -15.94
C ILE A 209 -16.64 -0.76 -15.11
N LEU A 210 -15.82 0.24 -15.40
CA LEU A 210 -15.80 1.50 -14.66
C LEU A 210 -16.88 2.50 -15.10
N THR A 211 -17.37 2.40 -16.34
CA THR A 211 -18.52 3.16 -16.83
C THR A 211 -19.80 2.75 -16.13
#